data_831bb798cf13d1c2c8679c34eec7a02f
#
_entry.id   831bb798cf13d1c2c8679c34eec7a02f
#
_cell.length_a   1.000
_cell.length_b   1.000
_cell.length_c   1.000
_cell.angle_alpha   90.00
_cell.angle_beta   90.00
_cell.angle_gamma   90.00
#
_symmetry.space_group_name_H-M   'P 1'
#
loop_
_entity.id
_entity.type
_entity.pdbx_description
1 polymer ?
#
loop_
_entity_poly.entity_id
_entity_poly.type
_entity_poly.pdbx_seq_one_letter_code
_entity_poly.pdbx_strand_id
1 'polypeptide(L)'
;MNVVLALLATGLVTAALAQAPSDSIGEFLATEMPRSGAPGLAYAVVEGDEVRTGSAGPVTADTPFLIGSISKSFTAMAVMRLSEAGKVELQAPVSRYLAVFEDRPSGAITLRQLLGHTSGYSTWQGNDTHTDRSSSRDELQRQVARIARWTPAHAPDTRWQYSNANYLILGAVIEAVSGEDFASYIEKEILEPIGMKASFVSDGEDHDAMAVGHQPWFASKRPLEDNRTNRANAPAGGIVATASDMALYLAVMMNGRDDVISAASKAAMLRPASTASPYYGFGWSIDSHNGTFSHSGLTPGVETLAVLMPENRKGVVILVNSNSGFGFGENARLFDGVSARALGLDDPGSGSSWGRKSLYLTFAVLPVMFVLGMLSAVVRRVGLRAKSGASGVFSLWFPFVMTIALAWISVSLIPRLFGVSLGTFYLYQPDFVLLLVATAVTGVLWAVFRLGVFYSGRRSPVSRAFREARGAM
;
A
#
# COMPACT_ATOMS: atom_id res chain seq x y z
N MET A 1 27.71 -80.29 -1.23
CA MET A 1 28.82 -79.50 -0.66
C MET A 1 28.82 -78.17 -1.37
N ASN A 2 27.88 -77.29 -1.03
CA ASN A 2 27.69 -76.00 -1.63
C ASN A 2 27.97 -74.93 -0.60
N VAL A 3 28.98 -74.09 -0.88
CA VAL A 3 29.36 -72.91 -0.12
C VAL A 3 28.54 -71.76 -0.57
N VAL A 4 27.71 -71.10 0.31
CA VAL A 4 26.97 -69.93 0.07
C VAL A 4 27.82 -68.71 0.53
N LEU A 5 28.20 -67.84 -0.42
CA LEU A 5 28.86 -66.60 -0.17
C LEU A 5 27.76 -65.53 0.13
N ALA A 6 27.79 -64.99 1.36
CA ALA A 6 26.96 -63.85 1.75
C ALA A 6 27.71 -62.54 1.42
N LEU A 7 27.19 -61.75 0.49
CA LEU A 7 27.61 -60.40 0.18
C LEU A 7 26.93 -59.41 1.15
N LEU A 8 27.73 -58.85 2.05
CA LEU A 8 27.34 -57.69 2.88
C LEU A 8 27.40 -56.41 1.99
N ALA A 9 26.24 -55.90 1.57
CA ALA A 9 26.12 -54.60 0.98
C ALA A 9 26.05 -53.54 2.09
N THR A 10 27.16 -52.87 2.36
CA THR A 10 27.19 -51.66 3.18
C THR A 10 26.62 -50.49 2.37
N GLY A 11 25.31 -50.21 2.57
CA GLY A 11 24.68 -49.00 2.07
C GLY A 11 25.25 -47.76 2.80
N LEU A 12 26.07 -46.98 2.13
CA LEU A 12 26.38 -45.62 2.51
C LEU A 12 25.12 -44.79 2.30
N VAL A 13 24.42 -44.53 3.40
CA VAL A 13 23.40 -43.44 3.43
C VAL A 13 24.19 -42.12 3.45
N THR A 14 24.38 -41.52 2.31
CA THR A 14 24.76 -40.12 2.22
C THR A 14 23.60 -39.27 2.74
N ALA A 15 23.68 -38.91 4.03
CA ALA A 15 22.84 -37.82 4.53
C ALA A 15 23.18 -36.56 3.71
N ALA A 16 22.27 -36.15 2.84
CA ALA A 16 22.32 -34.83 2.26
C ALA A 16 22.23 -33.84 3.45
N LEU A 17 23.35 -33.21 3.76
CA LEU A 17 23.35 -32.07 4.65
C LEU A 17 22.42 -31.04 4.03
N ALA A 18 21.25 -30.85 4.61
CA ALA A 18 20.37 -29.74 4.26
C ALA A 18 21.18 -28.47 4.49
N GLN A 19 21.48 -27.78 3.40
CA GLN A 19 22.18 -26.50 3.42
C GLN A 19 21.39 -25.53 4.29
N ALA A 20 22.06 -24.81 5.16
CA ALA A 20 21.41 -23.91 6.10
C ALA A 20 20.52 -22.90 5.36
N PRO A 21 19.26 -22.67 5.79
CA PRO A 21 18.30 -21.81 5.06
C PRO A 21 18.77 -20.36 4.82
N SER A 22 19.76 -19.88 5.59
CA SER A 22 20.31 -18.52 5.46
C SER A 22 21.07 -18.27 4.16
N ASP A 23 21.82 -19.24 3.66
CA ASP A 23 22.59 -19.08 2.42
C ASP A 23 21.65 -18.94 1.21
N SER A 24 20.52 -19.64 1.22
CA SER A 24 19.56 -19.59 0.13
C SER A 24 18.84 -18.22 -0.01
N ILE A 25 18.64 -17.47 1.09
CA ILE A 25 18.04 -16.11 1.02
C ILE A 25 19.07 -15.12 0.49
N GLY A 26 20.33 -15.19 0.95
CA GLY A 26 21.40 -14.31 0.47
C GLY A 26 21.66 -14.47 -1.04
N GLU A 27 21.77 -15.70 -1.53
CA GLU A 27 21.93 -15.99 -2.97
C GLU A 27 20.73 -15.51 -3.80
N PHE A 28 19.51 -15.70 -3.29
CA PHE A 28 18.30 -15.21 -3.91
C PHE A 28 18.32 -13.67 -4.00
N LEU A 29 18.63 -12.97 -2.92
CA LEU A 29 18.69 -11.50 -2.90
C LEU A 29 19.77 -10.96 -3.83
N ALA A 30 20.95 -11.60 -3.90
CA ALA A 30 22.02 -11.23 -4.83
C ALA A 30 21.55 -11.23 -6.30
N THR A 31 20.59 -12.09 -6.63
CA THR A 31 20.02 -12.20 -7.99
C THR A 31 18.84 -11.26 -8.21
N GLU A 32 17.93 -11.12 -7.24
CA GLU A 32 16.65 -10.43 -7.43
C GLU A 32 16.68 -8.94 -7.06
N MET A 33 17.56 -8.50 -6.14
CA MET A 33 17.68 -7.07 -5.79
C MET A 33 17.99 -6.19 -7.01
N PRO A 34 18.97 -6.54 -7.88
CA PRO A 34 19.22 -5.75 -9.10
C PRO A 34 18.03 -5.70 -10.06
N ARG A 35 17.21 -6.76 -10.12
CA ARG A 35 16.03 -6.84 -10.99
C ARG A 35 14.86 -6.00 -10.48
N SER A 36 14.68 -5.96 -9.15
CA SER A 36 13.66 -5.14 -8.51
C SER A 36 14.00 -3.65 -8.54
N GLY A 37 15.29 -3.31 -8.64
CA GLY A 37 15.80 -1.95 -8.49
C GLY A 37 15.61 -1.39 -7.08
N ALA A 38 15.28 -2.22 -6.08
CA ALA A 38 15.18 -1.81 -4.68
C ALA A 38 16.57 -1.47 -4.16
N PRO A 39 16.79 -0.27 -3.57
CA PRO A 39 18.12 0.14 -3.09
C PRO A 39 18.56 -0.65 -1.86
N GLY A 40 17.61 -1.00 -0.96
CA GLY A 40 17.91 -1.72 0.27
C GLY A 40 16.74 -2.60 0.74
N LEU A 41 17.10 -3.70 1.39
CA LEU A 41 16.18 -4.64 2.03
C LEU A 41 16.80 -5.13 3.33
N ALA A 42 16.01 -5.17 4.40
CA ALA A 42 16.34 -5.85 5.65
C ALA A 42 15.30 -6.94 5.94
N TYR A 43 15.71 -8.03 6.54
CA TYR A 43 14.80 -9.10 6.94
C TYR A 43 15.21 -9.75 8.24
N ALA A 44 14.23 -10.36 8.91
CA ALA A 44 14.48 -11.28 10.02
C ALA A 44 13.60 -12.53 9.88
N VAL A 45 14.15 -13.67 10.21
CA VAL A 45 13.46 -14.97 10.24
C VAL A 45 13.47 -15.46 11.67
N VAL A 46 12.30 -15.84 12.15
CA VAL A 46 12.10 -16.47 13.48
C VAL A 46 11.75 -17.93 13.26
N GLU A 47 12.45 -18.82 13.95
CA GLU A 47 12.17 -20.27 13.96
C GLU A 47 12.31 -20.80 15.38
N GLY A 48 11.18 -21.04 16.05
CA GLY A 48 11.18 -21.37 17.47
C GLY A 48 11.71 -20.21 18.32
N ASP A 49 12.85 -20.43 18.96
CA ASP A 49 13.56 -19.43 19.78
C ASP A 49 14.77 -18.82 19.04
N GLU A 50 15.03 -19.28 17.82
CA GLU A 50 16.13 -18.77 16.99
C GLU A 50 15.67 -17.59 16.14
N VAL A 51 16.53 -16.59 16.04
CA VAL A 51 16.34 -15.42 15.17
C VAL A 51 17.55 -15.30 14.25
N ARG A 52 17.30 -15.22 12.96
CA ARG A 52 18.31 -14.95 11.93
C ARG A 52 17.95 -13.65 11.22
N THR A 53 18.90 -12.77 11.08
CA THR A 53 18.71 -11.49 10.38
C THR A 53 19.63 -11.37 9.19
N GLY A 54 19.24 -10.57 8.22
CA GLY A 54 20.10 -10.24 7.09
C GLY A 54 19.62 -8.99 6.38
N SER A 55 20.44 -8.52 5.46
CA SER A 55 20.16 -7.31 4.68
C SER A 55 20.88 -7.32 3.33
N ALA A 56 20.41 -6.46 2.42
CA ALA A 56 21.08 -6.16 1.15
C ALA A 56 20.99 -4.64 0.88
N GLY A 57 22.05 -4.08 0.26
CA GLY A 57 22.15 -2.65 0.02
C GLY A 57 22.62 -1.85 1.25
N PRO A 58 22.39 -0.52 1.31
CA PRO A 58 22.92 0.36 2.35
C PRO A 58 22.09 0.38 3.64
N VAL A 59 21.45 -0.72 4.00
CA VAL A 59 20.66 -0.90 5.22
C VAL A 59 21.13 -2.13 5.97
N THR A 60 20.83 -2.18 7.27
CA THR A 60 21.09 -3.34 8.14
C THR A 60 19.79 -3.85 8.76
N ALA A 61 19.83 -4.98 9.44
CA ALA A 61 18.69 -5.49 10.20
C ALA A 61 18.25 -4.54 11.33
N ASP A 62 19.15 -3.66 11.77
CA ASP A 62 18.91 -2.67 12.83
C ASP A 62 18.59 -1.26 12.28
N THR A 63 18.49 -1.11 10.98
CA THR A 63 18.01 0.15 10.37
C THR A 63 16.51 0.26 10.59
N PRO A 64 15.99 1.39 11.15
CA PRO A 64 14.56 1.61 11.34
C PRO A 64 13.83 1.92 10.04
N PHE A 65 12.65 1.33 9.86
CA PHE A 65 11.75 1.56 8.72
C PHE A 65 10.36 1.91 9.21
N LEU A 66 9.65 2.79 8.52
CA LEU A 66 8.19 2.88 8.64
C LEU A 66 7.58 1.56 8.20
N ILE A 67 6.98 0.81 9.13
CA ILE A 67 6.44 -0.53 8.82
C ILE A 67 5.05 -0.48 8.17
N GLY A 68 4.50 0.70 7.97
CA GLY A 68 3.22 0.90 7.32
C GLY A 68 2.09 0.14 8.02
N SER A 69 1.21 -0.46 7.25
CA SER A 69 0.01 -1.10 7.80
C SER A 69 0.24 -2.31 8.71
N ILE A 70 1.47 -2.82 8.85
CA ILE A 70 1.81 -3.76 9.93
C ILE A 70 1.53 -3.12 11.30
N SER A 71 1.61 -1.79 11.42
CA SER A 71 1.24 -1.02 12.62
C SER A 71 -0.16 -1.35 13.15
N LYS A 72 -1.07 -1.79 12.27
CA LYS A 72 -2.43 -2.16 12.68
C LYS A 72 -2.45 -3.35 13.65
N SER A 73 -1.52 -4.28 13.52
CA SER A 73 -1.43 -5.41 14.45
C SER A 73 -1.02 -4.96 15.86
N PHE A 74 -0.20 -3.92 15.98
CA PHE A 74 0.16 -3.30 17.26
C PHE A 74 -1.02 -2.53 17.86
N THR A 75 -1.75 -1.76 17.06
CA THR A 75 -2.99 -1.10 17.48
C THR A 75 -4.04 -2.10 17.95
N ALA A 76 -4.17 -3.23 17.24
CA ALA A 76 -5.07 -4.31 17.66
C ALA A 76 -4.61 -4.95 18.97
N MET A 77 -3.30 -5.19 19.16
CA MET A 77 -2.74 -5.69 20.41
C MET A 77 -3.02 -4.73 21.58
N ALA A 78 -2.91 -3.42 21.37
CA ALA A 78 -3.25 -2.40 22.37
C ALA A 78 -4.74 -2.42 22.75
N VAL A 79 -5.63 -2.56 21.78
CA VAL A 79 -7.08 -2.72 22.03
C VAL A 79 -7.36 -4.01 22.80
N MET A 80 -6.69 -5.13 22.46
CA MET A 80 -6.83 -6.39 23.19
C MET A 80 -6.35 -6.28 24.63
N ARG A 81 -5.22 -5.57 24.88
CA ARG A 81 -4.71 -5.30 26.22
C ARG A 81 -5.71 -4.47 27.07
N LEU A 82 -6.30 -3.44 26.47
CA LEU A 82 -7.36 -2.66 27.13
C LEU A 82 -8.62 -3.51 27.39
N SER A 83 -8.92 -4.45 26.51
CA SER A 83 -10.04 -5.37 26.69
C SER A 83 -9.80 -6.36 27.85
N GLU A 84 -8.60 -6.90 27.97
CA GLU A 84 -8.21 -7.76 29.10
C GLU A 84 -8.26 -7.01 30.44
N ALA A 85 -7.90 -5.73 30.42
CA ALA A 85 -8.00 -4.85 31.58
C ALA A 85 -9.45 -4.43 31.91
N GLY A 86 -10.44 -4.88 31.15
CA GLY A 86 -11.86 -4.53 31.31
C GLY A 86 -12.20 -3.08 30.98
N LYS A 87 -11.27 -2.36 30.34
CA LYS A 87 -11.43 -0.94 29.98
C LYS A 87 -12.24 -0.76 28.70
N VAL A 88 -12.22 -1.72 27.79
CA VAL A 88 -13.04 -1.74 26.59
C VAL A 88 -13.68 -3.10 26.37
N GLU A 89 -14.85 -3.09 25.73
CA GLU A 89 -15.58 -4.28 25.28
C GLU A 89 -15.61 -4.31 23.77
N LEU A 90 -15.13 -5.39 23.12
CA LEU A 90 -15.03 -5.46 21.67
C LEU A 90 -16.39 -5.34 20.96
N GLN A 91 -17.48 -5.75 21.62
CA GLN A 91 -18.84 -5.65 21.08
C GLN A 91 -19.53 -4.33 21.41
N ALA A 92 -18.90 -3.47 22.21
CA ALA A 92 -19.49 -2.18 22.50
C ALA A 92 -19.39 -1.23 21.30
N PRO A 93 -20.39 -0.35 21.11
CA PRO A 93 -20.38 0.65 20.06
C PRO A 93 -19.31 1.72 20.34
N VAL A 94 -18.73 2.28 19.27
CA VAL A 94 -17.70 3.31 19.36
C VAL A 94 -18.17 4.57 20.10
N SER A 95 -19.46 4.91 20.02
CA SER A 95 -20.08 6.03 20.74
C SER A 95 -19.96 5.91 22.26
N ARG A 96 -19.78 4.70 22.81
CA ARG A 96 -19.52 4.51 24.25
C ARG A 96 -18.18 5.10 24.70
N TYR A 97 -17.22 5.21 23.79
CA TYR A 97 -15.85 5.65 24.10
C TYR A 97 -15.53 7.03 23.54
N LEU A 98 -16.20 7.42 22.45
CA LEU A 98 -15.91 8.65 21.72
C LEU A 98 -17.20 9.47 21.55
N ALA A 99 -17.37 10.52 22.35
CA ALA A 99 -18.57 11.38 22.31
C ALA A 99 -18.84 11.99 20.92
N VAL A 100 -17.80 12.18 20.09
CA VAL A 100 -17.96 12.70 18.72
C VAL A 100 -18.80 11.77 17.82
N PHE A 101 -19.01 10.52 18.22
CA PHE A 101 -19.88 9.54 17.55
C PHE A 101 -21.29 9.42 18.14
N GLU A 102 -21.60 10.12 19.23
CA GLU A 102 -22.97 10.21 19.75
C GLU A 102 -23.91 10.77 18.68
N ASP A 103 -25.12 10.24 18.62
CA ASP A 103 -26.14 10.62 17.63
C ASP A 103 -25.69 10.54 16.15
N ARG A 104 -24.63 9.78 15.86
CA ARG A 104 -24.15 9.53 14.49
C ARG A 104 -24.57 8.13 14.01
N PRO A 105 -24.92 7.95 12.72
CA PRO A 105 -25.20 6.60 12.17
C PRO A 105 -24.03 5.62 12.38
N SER A 106 -22.79 6.12 12.36
CA SER A 106 -21.56 5.35 12.60
C SER A 106 -21.30 5.08 14.08
N GLY A 107 -22.04 5.70 15.00
CA GLY A 107 -21.84 5.52 16.45
C GLY A 107 -22.15 4.12 16.96
N ALA A 108 -23.00 3.37 16.26
CA ALA A 108 -23.33 1.98 16.58
C ALA A 108 -22.27 0.96 16.14
N ILE A 109 -21.26 1.37 15.36
CA ILE A 109 -20.18 0.50 14.91
C ILE A 109 -19.38 0.01 16.14
N THR A 110 -19.15 -1.31 16.24
CA THR A 110 -18.45 -1.91 17.37
C THR A 110 -16.93 -1.89 17.14
N LEU A 111 -16.14 -1.99 18.23
CA LEU A 111 -14.68 -2.08 18.14
C LEU A 111 -14.25 -3.33 17.33
N ARG A 112 -15.00 -4.45 17.48
CA ARG A 112 -14.75 -5.66 16.70
C ARG A 112 -14.90 -5.43 15.20
N GLN A 113 -15.93 -4.69 14.78
CA GLN A 113 -16.17 -4.35 13.38
C GLN A 113 -15.08 -3.43 12.81
N LEU A 114 -14.56 -2.52 13.62
CA LEU A 114 -13.39 -1.69 13.26
C LEU A 114 -12.13 -2.54 13.10
N LEU A 115 -11.81 -3.41 14.06
CA LEU A 115 -10.65 -4.30 14.04
C LEU A 115 -10.66 -5.22 12.82
N GLY A 116 -11.84 -5.75 12.44
CA GLY A 116 -12.02 -6.72 11.37
C GLY A 116 -12.31 -6.11 9.99
N HIS A 117 -12.32 -4.78 9.86
CA HIS A 117 -12.65 -4.09 8.61
C HIS A 117 -14.07 -4.41 8.07
N THR A 118 -15.01 -4.62 8.97
CA THR A 118 -16.45 -4.83 8.65
C THR A 118 -17.35 -3.67 9.13
N SER A 119 -16.76 -2.52 9.44
CA SER A 119 -17.44 -1.31 9.90
C SER A 119 -18.35 -0.63 8.86
N GLY A 120 -18.17 -0.95 7.58
CA GLY A 120 -18.83 -0.30 6.46
C GLY A 120 -18.10 0.92 5.88
N TYR A 121 -17.04 1.43 6.52
CA TYR A 121 -16.19 2.45 5.90
C TYR A 121 -15.41 1.88 4.72
N SER A 122 -15.45 2.57 3.57
CA SER A 122 -14.77 2.14 2.35
C SER A 122 -13.27 2.42 2.39
N THR A 123 -12.51 1.71 1.55
CA THR A 123 -11.08 1.97 1.31
C THR A 123 -10.84 3.41 0.86
N TRP A 124 -11.71 3.92 -0.03
CA TRP A 124 -11.65 5.32 -0.49
C TRP A 124 -11.74 6.31 0.66
N GLN A 125 -12.72 6.14 1.55
CA GLN A 125 -12.86 6.98 2.75
C GLN A 125 -11.63 6.89 3.65
N GLY A 126 -11.11 5.67 3.88
CA GLY A 126 -9.93 5.47 4.71
C GLY A 126 -8.65 6.08 4.16
N ASN A 127 -8.50 6.13 2.84
CA ASN A 127 -7.30 6.68 2.19
C ASN A 127 -7.35 8.21 1.99
N ASP A 128 -8.48 8.85 2.23
CA ASP A 128 -8.61 10.31 2.13
C ASP A 128 -7.73 11.05 3.16
N THR A 129 -7.34 10.37 4.24
CA THR A 129 -6.49 10.91 5.30
C THR A 129 -4.99 10.99 4.94
N HIS A 130 -4.52 10.28 3.91
CA HIS A 130 -3.10 10.15 3.57
C HIS A 130 -2.45 11.44 3.06
N THR A 131 -3.23 12.37 2.53
CA THR A 131 -2.70 13.65 2.01
C THR A 131 -2.55 14.71 3.09
N ASP A 132 -3.08 14.49 4.28
CA ASP A 132 -2.93 15.38 5.40
C ASP A 132 -1.53 15.20 6.02
N ARG A 133 -0.76 16.28 6.12
CA ARG A 133 0.60 16.30 6.65
C ARG A 133 0.73 17.11 7.95
N SER A 134 -0.39 17.35 8.63
CA SER A 134 -0.36 18.04 9.92
C SER A 134 0.37 17.20 10.96
N SER A 135 1.28 17.82 11.73
CA SER A 135 2.00 17.22 12.84
C SER A 135 1.46 17.64 14.21
N SER A 136 0.31 18.32 14.24
CA SER A 136 -0.32 18.77 15.48
C SER A 136 -0.70 17.59 16.39
N ARG A 137 -0.52 17.77 17.72
CA ARG A 137 -0.83 16.71 18.70
C ARG A 137 -2.29 16.29 18.72
N ASP A 138 -3.22 17.18 18.38
CA ASP A 138 -4.66 16.91 18.31
C ASP A 138 -5.13 16.43 16.94
N GLU A 139 -4.19 16.09 16.04
CA GLU A 139 -4.51 15.74 14.65
C GLU A 139 -5.35 14.47 14.55
N LEU A 140 -5.06 13.45 15.36
CA LEU A 140 -5.84 12.21 15.38
C LEU A 140 -7.30 12.50 15.75
N GLN A 141 -7.54 13.31 16.78
CA GLN A 141 -8.90 13.66 17.22
C GLN A 141 -9.62 14.48 16.15
N ARG A 142 -8.94 15.40 15.46
CA ARG A 142 -9.52 16.18 14.35
C ARG A 142 -9.89 15.28 13.16
N GLN A 143 -9.02 14.34 12.80
CA GLN A 143 -9.30 13.38 11.73
C GLN A 143 -10.49 12.47 12.10
N VAL A 144 -10.53 11.97 13.33
CA VAL A 144 -11.63 11.12 13.80
C VAL A 144 -12.94 11.92 13.88
N ALA A 145 -12.90 13.19 14.30
CA ALA A 145 -14.08 14.05 14.26
C ALA A 145 -14.57 14.30 12.80
N ARG A 146 -13.68 14.34 11.82
CA ARG A 146 -14.04 14.38 10.41
C ARG A 146 -14.66 13.07 9.96
N ILE A 147 -14.06 11.92 10.32
CA ILE A 147 -14.56 10.57 9.98
C ILE A 147 -15.95 10.33 10.60
N ALA A 148 -16.21 10.79 11.80
CA ALA A 148 -17.49 10.65 12.46
C ALA A 148 -18.67 11.32 11.70
N ARG A 149 -18.37 12.29 10.81
CA ARG A 149 -19.36 12.94 9.94
C ARG A 149 -19.66 12.14 8.67
N TRP A 150 -18.87 11.15 8.34
CA TRP A 150 -19.08 10.34 7.14
C TRP A 150 -20.17 9.32 7.36
N THR A 151 -20.98 9.10 6.35
CA THR A 151 -21.86 7.94 6.31
C THR A 151 -21.02 6.76 5.82
N PRO A 152 -20.99 5.64 6.54
CA PRO A 152 -20.38 4.41 6.04
C PRO A 152 -20.95 4.02 4.67
N ALA A 153 -20.11 3.56 3.78
CA ALA A 153 -20.51 3.18 2.41
C ALA A 153 -21.43 1.93 2.39
N HIS A 154 -21.38 1.12 3.45
CA HIS A 154 -22.15 -0.11 3.60
C HIS A 154 -22.62 -0.26 5.06
N ALA A 155 -23.64 -1.08 5.27
CA ALA A 155 -24.01 -1.45 6.63
C ALA A 155 -22.91 -2.31 7.27
N PRO A 156 -22.66 -2.16 8.59
CA PRO A 156 -21.70 -2.99 9.31
C PRO A 156 -21.98 -4.48 9.17
N ASP A 157 -20.94 -5.30 9.15
CA ASP A 157 -20.96 -6.77 8.99
C ASP A 157 -21.64 -7.31 7.72
N THR A 158 -21.89 -6.47 6.71
CA THR A 158 -22.43 -6.94 5.42
C THR A 158 -21.33 -7.36 4.45
N ARG A 159 -20.14 -6.79 4.57
CA ARG A 159 -18.97 -7.13 3.77
C ARG A 159 -17.69 -6.63 4.41
N TRP A 160 -16.61 -7.31 4.11
CA TRP A 160 -15.27 -6.83 4.41
C TRP A 160 -14.83 -5.75 3.42
N GLN A 161 -14.27 -4.66 3.96
CA GLN A 161 -13.60 -3.65 3.15
C GLN A 161 -12.51 -2.96 3.96
N TYR A 162 -11.26 -3.15 3.53
CA TYR A 162 -10.11 -2.54 4.19
C TYR A 162 -10.24 -1.01 4.23
N SER A 163 -10.09 -0.42 5.42
CA SER A 163 -10.19 1.03 5.59
C SER A 163 -9.28 1.52 6.72
N ASN A 164 -8.40 2.49 6.42
CA ASN A 164 -7.54 3.10 7.42
C ASN A 164 -8.35 3.87 8.48
N ALA A 165 -9.52 4.41 8.12
CA ALA A 165 -10.42 5.10 9.07
C ALA A 165 -10.73 4.24 10.31
N ASN A 166 -10.84 2.92 10.15
CA ASN A 166 -11.11 2.01 11.26
C ASN A 166 -10.04 2.10 12.35
N TYR A 167 -8.78 2.09 11.95
CA TYR A 167 -7.65 2.07 12.88
C TYR A 167 -7.35 3.47 13.45
N LEU A 168 -7.67 4.54 12.73
CA LEU A 168 -7.66 5.89 13.29
C LEU A 168 -8.67 6.02 14.43
N ILE A 169 -9.89 5.50 14.25
CA ILE A 169 -10.92 5.47 15.30
C ILE A 169 -10.44 4.63 16.49
N LEU A 170 -9.85 3.45 16.26
CA LEU A 170 -9.30 2.61 17.33
C LEU A 170 -8.16 3.32 18.08
N GLY A 171 -7.29 4.06 17.39
CA GLY A 171 -6.28 4.89 18.02
C GLY A 171 -6.87 5.94 18.95
N ALA A 172 -7.92 6.65 18.50
CA ALA A 172 -8.62 7.62 19.35
C ALA A 172 -9.34 6.95 20.54
N VAL A 173 -9.86 5.74 20.39
CA VAL A 173 -10.40 4.96 21.51
C VAL A 173 -9.31 4.63 22.52
N ILE A 174 -8.11 4.22 22.07
CA ILE A 174 -6.97 3.98 22.96
C ILE A 174 -6.64 5.24 23.76
N GLU A 175 -6.53 6.42 23.12
CA GLU A 175 -6.27 7.69 23.82
C GLU A 175 -7.37 8.06 24.82
N ALA A 176 -8.63 7.96 24.42
CA ALA A 176 -9.76 8.32 25.27
C ALA A 176 -9.87 7.43 26.53
N VAL A 177 -9.54 6.15 26.41
CA VAL A 177 -9.69 5.16 27.49
C VAL A 177 -8.44 5.08 28.37
N SER A 178 -7.24 5.27 27.81
CA SER A 178 -5.99 5.25 28.57
C SER A 178 -5.70 6.58 29.24
N GLY A 179 -6.14 7.70 28.66
CA GLY A 179 -5.75 9.05 29.06
C GLY A 179 -4.34 9.45 28.60
N GLU A 180 -3.68 8.60 27.79
CA GLU A 180 -2.35 8.84 27.23
C GLU A 180 -2.48 9.06 25.71
N ASP A 181 -1.57 9.81 25.08
CA ASP A 181 -1.55 9.90 23.61
C ASP A 181 -1.15 8.53 23.01
N PHE A 182 -1.57 8.30 21.76
CA PHE A 182 -1.39 7.00 21.10
C PHE A 182 0.07 6.54 21.09
N ALA A 183 1.01 7.45 20.78
CA ALA A 183 2.42 7.11 20.71
C ALA A 183 2.95 6.66 22.07
N SER A 184 2.72 7.45 23.10
CA SER A 184 3.14 7.13 24.48
C SER A 184 2.56 5.81 24.96
N TYR A 185 1.28 5.55 24.67
CA TYR A 185 0.64 4.29 25.05
C TYR A 185 1.27 3.08 24.33
N ILE A 186 1.49 3.16 23.02
CA ILE A 186 2.08 2.04 22.25
C ILE A 186 3.53 1.79 22.69
N GLU A 187 4.31 2.84 22.86
CA GLU A 187 5.72 2.70 23.27
C GLU A 187 5.81 2.03 24.64
N LYS A 188 5.11 2.55 25.64
CA LYS A 188 5.16 2.07 27.02
C LYS A 188 4.50 0.71 27.23
N GLU A 189 3.33 0.48 26.64
CA GLU A 189 2.51 -0.68 26.95
C GLU A 189 2.71 -1.86 25.96
N ILE A 190 3.32 -1.61 24.80
CA ILE A 190 3.53 -2.61 23.75
C ILE A 190 5.01 -2.77 23.39
N LEU A 191 5.71 -1.70 22.93
CA LEU A 191 7.06 -1.82 22.41
C LEU A 191 8.08 -2.14 23.52
N GLU A 192 8.04 -1.42 24.64
CA GLU A 192 8.94 -1.62 25.78
C GLU A 192 8.80 -3.04 26.37
N PRO A 193 7.59 -3.57 26.68
CA PRO A 193 7.42 -4.91 27.21
C PRO A 193 7.88 -6.02 26.25
N ILE A 194 7.80 -5.81 24.94
CA ILE A 194 8.34 -6.74 23.91
C ILE A 194 9.88 -6.67 23.88
N GLY A 195 10.46 -5.53 24.28
CA GLY A 195 11.89 -5.26 24.18
C GLY A 195 12.33 -4.62 22.87
N MET A 196 11.42 -4.00 22.12
CA MET A 196 11.64 -3.32 20.83
C MET A 196 12.28 -1.95 21.03
N LYS A 197 13.55 -1.92 21.41
CA LYS A 197 14.25 -0.71 21.88
C LYS A 197 14.64 0.29 20.78
N ALA A 198 14.73 -0.18 19.54
CA ALA A 198 15.05 0.66 18.38
C ALA A 198 13.79 1.05 17.58
N SER A 199 12.61 0.74 18.14
CA SER A 199 11.31 1.02 17.53
C SER A 199 10.59 2.15 18.27
N PHE A 200 9.81 2.95 17.54
CA PHE A 200 9.05 4.07 18.08
C PHE A 200 7.80 4.36 17.22
N VAL A 201 6.92 5.20 17.71
CA VAL A 201 5.78 5.68 16.92
C VAL A 201 6.15 6.99 16.24
N SER A 202 5.93 7.10 14.93
CA SER A 202 6.22 8.31 14.16
C SER A 202 5.55 9.54 14.79
N ASP A 203 6.35 10.54 15.12
CA ASP A 203 5.96 11.82 15.70
C ASP A 203 5.70 12.92 14.65
N GLY A 204 5.87 12.58 13.37
CA GLY A 204 5.75 13.52 12.25
C GLY A 204 7.05 14.23 11.88
N GLU A 205 8.15 13.89 12.54
CA GLU A 205 9.48 14.44 12.26
C GLU A 205 10.32 13.43 11.43
N ASP A 206 11.40 13.92 10.84
CA ASP A 206 12.40 13.09 10.21
C ASP A 206 13.45 12.63 11.22
N HIS A 207 13.87 11.38 11.08
CA HIS A 207 14.90 10.77 11.90
C HIS A 207 16.02 10.25 10.99
N ASP A 208 17.22 10.81 11.13
CA ASP A 208 18.41 10.50 10.30
C ASP A 208 18.78 9.01 10.28
N ALA A 209 18.44 8.28 11.34
CA ALA A 209 18.69 6.84 11.43
C ALA A 209 17.76 5.98 10.58
N MET A 210 16.63 6.54 10.12
CA MET A 210 15.65 5.79 9.33
C MET A 210 16.15 5.51 7.91
N ALA A 211 15.72 4.37 7.37
CA ALA A 211 15.96 4.05 5.97
C ALA A 211 15.34 5.12 5.05
N VAL A 212 16.16 5.69 4.17
CA VAL A 212 15.65 6.61 3.13
C VAL A 212 14.74 5.85 2.18
N GLY A 213 13.48 6.25 2.11
CA GLY A 213 12.48 5.66 1.21
C GLY A 213 12.72 6.07 -0.25
N HIS A 214 12.28 5.22 -1.18
CA HIS A 214 12.44 5.49 -2.62
C HIS A 214 11.13 5.25 -3.36
N GLN A 215 10.76 6.21 -4.21
CA GLN A 215 9.58 6.14 -5.07
C GLN A 215 9.94 5.67 -6.49
N PRO A 216 9.00 5.03 -7.22
CA PRO A 216 9.16 4.79 -8.65
C PRO A 216 9.38 6.09 -9.43
N TRP A 217 10.32 6.06 -10.38
CA TRP A 217 10.63 7.20 -11.22
C TRP A 217 11.12 6.76 -12.60
N PHE A 218 10.21 6.67 -13.57
CA PHE A 218 10.50 6.33 -14.97
C PHE A 218 11.44 5.12 -15.14
N ALA A 219 10.99 3.96 -14.67
CA ALA A 219 11.72 2.69 -14.65
C ALA A 219 12.96 2.64 -13.73
N SER A 220 13.15 3.65 -12.86
CA SER A 220 14.15 3.70 -11.80
C SER A 220 13.50 3.97 -10.44
N LYS A 221 14.30 4.20 -9.42
CA LYS A 221 13.85 4.64 -8.09
C LYS A 221 14.47 5.98 -7.76
N ARG A 222 13.72 6.85 -7.11
CA ARG A 222 14.15 8.17 -6.65
C ARG A 222 14.00 8.24 -5.13
N PRO A 223 15.05 8.70 -4.39
CA PRO A 223 14.93 8.89 -2.95
C PRO A 223 13.86 9.95 -2.63
N LEU A 224 13.19 9.77 -1.51
CA LEU A 224 12.33 10.78 -0.92
C LEU A 224 13.17 11.86 -0.24
N GLU A 225 12.65 13.07 -0.19
CA GLU A 225 13.23 14.17 0.59
C GLU A 225 13.03 13.97 2.08
N ASP A 226 11.89 13.35 2.47
CA ASP A 226 11.57 12.99 3.84
C ASP A 226 10.73 11.69 3.88
N ASN A 227 10.75 10.98 5.01
CA ASN A 227 9.96 9.76 5.28
C ASN A 227 8.84 10.01 6.30
N ARG A 228 8.49 11.26 6.59
CA ARG A 228 7.52 11.60 7.62
C ARG A 228 6.13 11.08 7.31
N THR A 229 5.47 10.52 8.32
CA THR A 229 4.02 10.32 8.32
C THR A 229 3.35 11.38 9.19
N ASN A 230 2.08 11.70 8.95
CA ASN A 230 1.36 12.52 9.90
C ASN A 230 1.03 11.70 11.17
N ARG A 231 0.94 12.38 12.34
CA ARG A 231 0.64 11.74 13.63
C ARG A 231 -0.72 11.03 13.63
N ALA A 232 -1.71 11.56 12.89
CA ALA A 232 -3.04 10.96 12.80
C ALA A 232 -3.02 9.57 12.17
N ASN A 233 -2.09 9.29 11.27
CA ASN A 233 -1.99 7.99 10.61
C ASN A 233 -1.21 6.95 11.46
N ALA A 234 -0.65 7.33 12.59
CA ALA A 234 0.14 6.43 13.44
C ALA A 234 -0.59 5.13 13.79
N PRO A 235 -1.87 5.13 14.20
CA PRO A 235 -2.58 3.90 14.51
C PRO A 235 -2.79 2.97 13.30
N ALA A 236 -2.77 3.51 12.09
CA ALA A 236 -2.98 2.76 10.86
C ALA A 236 -1.68 2.40 10.12
N GLY A 237 -0.57 3.13 10.40
CA GLY A 237 0.62 2.93 9.58
C GLY A 237 1.89 3.66 10.01
N GLY A 238 1.98 4.21 11.23
CA GLY A 238 3.08 5.07 11.64
C GLY A 238 4.02 4.48 12.69
N ILE A 239 4.06 3.17 12.88
CA ILE A 239 5.12 2.56 13.70
C ILE A 239 6.39 2.47 12.85
N VAL A 240 7.51 2.83 13.48
CA VAL A 240 8.86 2.68 12.95
C VAL A 240 9.53 1.54 13.70
N ALA A 241 10.07 0.56 12.96
CA ALA A 241 10.71 -0.61 13.58
C ALA A 241 11.88 -1.12 12.71
N THR A 242 12.80 -1.81 13.37
CA THR A 242 13.88 -2.56 12.72
C THR A 242 13.46 -4.00 12.43
N ALA A 243 14.14 -4.69 11.52
CA ALA A 243 13.89 -6.11 11.31
C ALA A 243 14.19 -6.93 12.57
N SER A 244 15.23 -6.56 13.32
CA SER A 244 15.59 -7.20 14.59
C SER A 244 14.48 -7.04 15.64
N ASP A 245 13.93 -5.85 15.84
CA ASP A 245 12.84 -5.64 16.78
C ASP A 245 11.54 -6.33 16.33
N MET A 246 11.25 -6.32 15.03
CA MET A 246 10.11 -7.03 14.49
C MET A 246 10.19 -8.55 14.72
N ALA A 247 11.39 -9.14 14.75
CA ALA A 247 11.54 -10.54 15.12
C ALA A 247 11.06 -10.82 16.55
N LEU A 248 11.33 -9.91 17.50
CA LEU A 248 10.82 -10.01 18.87
C LEU A 248 9.28 -9.99 18.90
N TYR A 249 8.69 -9.06 18.13
CA TYR A 249 7.22 -8.99 18.00
C TYR A 249 6.63 -10.27 17.42
N LEU A 250 7.21 -10.82 16.35
CA LEU A 250 6.75 -12.09 15.74
C LEU A 250 6.88 -13.24 16.74
N ALA A 251 7.99 -13.32 17.49
CA ALA A 251 8.18 -14.32 18.52
C ALA A 251 7.11 -14.23 19.62
N VAL A 252 6.80 -13.02 20.10
CA VAL A 252 5.71 -12.79 21.08
C VAL A 252 4.36 -13.26 20.54
N MET A 253 4.04 -12.98 19.28
CA MET A 253 2.78 -13.42 18.67
C MET A 253 2.65 -14.94 18.57
N MET A 254 3.77 -15.69 18.52
CA MET A 254 3.79 -17.14 18.29
C MET A 254 4.15 -17.96 19.53
N ASN A 255 4.57 -17.35 20.65
CA ASN A 255 5.13 -18.06 21.79
C ASN A 255 4.10 -18.80 22.68
N GLY A 256 2.80 -18.51 22.49
CA GLY A 256 1.73 -19.14 23.28
C GLY A 256 1.74 -18.79 24.78
N ARG A 257 2.45 -17.72 25.19
CA ARG A 257 2.57 -17.30 26.60
C ARG A 257 1.70 -16.09 26.89
N ASP A 258 1.34 -15.94 28.15
CA ASP A 258 0.74 -14.71 28.67
C ASP A 258 1.89 -13.74 29.00
N ASP A 259 2.06 -12.73 28.17
CA ASP A 259 3.09 -11.69 28.32
C ASP A 259 2.51 -10.28 28.12
N VAL A 260 2.68 -9.63 26.98
CA VAL A 260 2.09 -8.33 26.67
C VAL A 260 0.55 -8.38 26.67
N ILE A 261 0.01 -9.45 26.10
CA ILE A 261 -1.38 -9.88 26.17
C ILE A 261 -1.42 -11.40 26.36
N SER A 262 -2.57 -11.93 26.76
CA SER A 262 -2.72 -13.37 26.96
C SER A 262 -2.58 -14.17 25.66
N ALA A 263 -2.17 -15.44 25.78
CA ALA A 263 -2.16 -16.37 24.66
C ALA A 263 -3.53 -16.49 23.98
N ALA A 264 -4.62 -16.40 24.76
CA ALA A 264 -5.99 -16.43 24.26
C ALA A 264 -6.28 -15.20 23.37
N SER A 265 -5.82 -14.02 23.76
CA SER A 265 -5.96 -12.79 22.99
C SER A 265 -5.13 -12.81 21.70
N LYS A 266 -3.88 -13.30 21.74
CA LYS A 266 -3.07 -13.50 20.53
C LYS A 266 -3.78 -14.44 19.54
N ALA A 267 -4.28 -15.58 20.03
CA ALA A 267 -5.06 -16.50 19.21
C ALA A 267 -6.35 -15.87 18.67
N ALA A 268 -7.02 -14.98 19.42
CA ALA A 268 -8.20 -14.29 18.96
C ALA A 268 -7.90 -13.28 17.84
N MET A 269 -6.73 -12.62 17.86
CA MET A 269 -6.28 -11.73 16.79
C MET A 269 -6.07 -12.46 15.46
N LEU A 270 -5.73 -13.74 15.50
CA LEU A 270 -5.47 -14.59 14.34
C LEU A 270 -6.70 -15.39 13.87
N ARG A 271 -7.89 -15.12 14.41
CA ARG A 271 -9.15 -15.73 13.97
C ARG A 271 -9.95 -14.76 13.10
N PRO A 272 -10.79 -15.27 12.19
CA PRO A 272 -11.73 -14.45 11.45
C PRO A 272 -12.52 -13.49 12.36
N ALA A 273 -12.51 -12.22 12.02
CA ALA A 273 -13.19 -11.19 12.80
C ALA A 273 -14.71 -11.36 12.78
N SER A 274 -15.26 -11.77 11.65
CA SER A 274 -16.69 -12.08 11.46
C SER A 274 -16.89 -13.00 10.24
N THR A 275 -18.12 -13.48 10.04
CA THR A 275 -18.47 -14.25 8.83
C THR A 275 -18.32 -13.44 7.53
N ALA A 276 -18.46 -12.12 7.60
CA ALA A 276 -18.23 -11.21 6.47
C ALA A 276 -16.74 -11.00 6.17
N SER A 277 -15.84 -11.43 7.08
CA SER A 277 -14.40 -11.31 6.98
C SER A 277 -13.69 -12.64 7.35
N PRO A 278 -13.88 -13.72 6.58
CA PRO A 278 -13.32 -15.02 6.93
C PRO A 278 -11.79 -15.11 6.75
N TYR A 279 -11.19 -14.15 6.03
CA TYR A 279 -9.77 -14.09 5.69
C TYR A 279 -9.04 -12.92 6.36
N TYR A 280 -9.65 -12.29 7.37
CA TYR A 280 -9.01 -11.21 8.12
C TYR A 280 -9.41 -11.25 9.60
N GLY A 281 -8.41 -11.23 10.47
CA GLY A 281 -8.55 -11.15 11.92
C GLY A 281 -8.41 -9.71 12.44
N PHE A 282 -7.69 -9.53 13.54
CA PHE A 282 -7.40 -8.20 14.10
C PHE A 282 -5.97 -7.79 13.74
N GLY A 283 -5.83 -7.04 12.64
CA GLY A 283 -4.54 -6.61 12.10
C GLY A 283 -3.77 -7.68 11.33
N TRP A 284 -4.41 -8.81 10.97
CA TRP A 284 -3.77 -9.91 10.25
C TRP A 284 -4.68 -10.47 9.16
N SER A 285 -4.16 -10.61 7.96
CA SER A 285 -4.77 -11.41 6.88
C SER A 285 -4.55 -12.89 7.18
N ILE A 286 -5.53 -13.72 6.84
CA ILE A 286 -5.55 -15.16 7.14
C ILE A 286 -5.51 -15.92 5.81
N ASP A 287 -4.49 -16.74 5.61
CA ASP A 287 -4.43 -17.74 4.56
C ASP A 287 -4.56 -19.13 5.19
N SER A 288 -5.78 -19.65 5.18
CA SER A 288 -6.09 -20.98 5.73
C SER A 288 -5.51 -22.13 4.91
N HIS A 289 -5.09 -21.90 3.65
CA HIS A 289 -4.49 -22.94 2.81
C HIS A 289 -3.07 -23.28 3.28
N ASN A 290 -2.28 -22.25 3.58
CA ASN A 290 -0.91 -22.40 4.03
C ASN A 290 -0.75 -22.31 5.57
N GLY A 291 -1.83 -22.03 6.30
CA GLY A 291 -1.77 -21.80 7.75
C GLY A 291 -0.97 -20.53 8.11
N THR A 292 -0.92 -19.55 7.21
CA THR A 292 -0.15 -18.33 7.41
C THR A 292 -1.05 -17.14 7.77
N PHE A 293 -0.47 -16.26 8.58
CA PHE A 293 -1.08 -14.96 8.90
C PHE A 293 -0.10 -13.88 8.48
N SER A 294 -0.56 -12.89 7.75
CA SER A 294 0.33 -11.87 7.19
C SER A 294 -0.27 -10.46 7.28
N HIS A 295 0.57 -9.47 7.31
CA HIS A 295 0.20 -8.12 6.98
C HIS A 295 1.29 -7.43 6.18
N SER A 296 0.91 -6.83 5.06
CA SER A 296 1.81 -5.97 4.27
C SER A 296 1.74 -4.53 4.77
N GLY A 297 2.84 -3.82 4.65
CA GLY A 297 2.91 -2.39 4.91
C GLY A 297 3.25 -1.62 3.63
N LEU A 298 2.61 -0.49 3.46
CA LEU A 298 2.87 0.43 2.36
C LEU A 298 2.84 1.86 2.88
N THR A 299 3.98 2.52 2.77
CA THR A 299 4.12 3.97 3.00
C THR A 299 4.82 4.59 1.79
N PRO A 300 4.77 5.90 1.61
CA PRO A 300 5.58 6.52 0.57
C PRO A 300 7.05 6.09 0.70
N GLY A 301 7.59 5.49 -0.35
CA GLY A 301 9.00 5.07 -0.40
C GLY A 301 9.35 3.77 0.32
N VAL A 302 8.43 3.09 1.00
CA VAL A 302 8.73 1.86 1.75
C VAL A 302 7.61 0.83 1.55
N GLU A 303 7.99 -0.42 1.34
CA GLU A 303 7.11 -1.59 1.36
C GLU A 303 7.63 -2.61 2.38
N THR A 304 6.70 -3.23 3.11
CA THR A 304 7.03 -4.19 4.17
C THR A 304 6.08 -5.37 4.15
N LEU A 305 6.52 -6.50 4.70
CA LEU A 305 5.70 -7.69 4.88
C LEU A 305 6.10 -8.39 6.18
N ALA A 306 5.11 -8.75 6.98
CA ALA A 306 5.29 -9.68 8.11
C ALA A 306 4.41 -10.91 7.88
N VAL A 307 4.96 -12.10 8.10
CA VAL A 307 4.24 -13.37 7.97
C VAL A 307 4.51 -14.23 9.20
N LEU A 308 3.46 -14.86 9.72
CA LEU A 308 3.47 -15.78 10.85
C LEU A 308 2.95 -17.16 10.42
N MET A 309 3.57 -18.21 10.94
CA MET A 309 3.07 -19.60 10.96
C MET A 309 3.09 -20.10 12.40
N PRO A 310 2.10 -19.75 13.25
CA PRO A 310 2.13 -20.03 14.68
C PRO A 310 2.28 -21.52 15.03
N GLU A 311 1.63 -22.40 14.27
CA GLU A 311 1.70 -23.85 14.50
C GLU A 311 3.12 -24.39 14.34
N ASN A 312 3.92 -23.80 13.45
CA ASN A 312 5.31 -24.16 13.20
C ASN A 312 6.30 -23.31 13.99
N ARG A 313 5.82 -22.28 14.70
CA ARG A 313 6.63 -21.23 15.34
C ARG A 313 7.62 -20.59 14.37
N LYS A 314 7.20 -20.39 13.13
CA LYS A 314 7.98 -19.72 12.06
C LYS A 314 7.40 -18.37 11.72
N GLY A 315 8.26 -17.40 11.50
CA GLY A 315 7.86 -16.08 11.08
C GLY A 315 8.95 -15.40 10.27
N VAL A 316 8.56 -14.45 9.42
CA VAL A 316 9.48 -13.62 8.66
C VAL A 316 8.96 -12.19 8.59
N VAL A 317 9.86 -11.23 8.70
CA VAL A 317 9.62 -9.83 8.35
C VAL A 317 10.59 -9.42 7.26
N ILE A 318 10.09 -8.63 6.31
CA ILE A 318 10.85 -8.12 5.17
C ILE A 318 10.54 -6.64 5.03
N LEU A 319 11.56 -5.80 5.06
CA LEU A 319 11.49 -4.34 5.01
C LEU A 319 12.28 -3.86 3.78
N VAL A 320 11.60 -3.24 2.83
CA VAL A 320 12.20 -2.75 1.57
C VAL A 320 12.05 -1.24 1.51
N ASN A 321 13.15 -0.52 1.37
CA ASN A 321 13.15 0.94 1.30
C ASN A 321 12.79 1.51 -0.08
N SER A 322 11.86 0.86 -0.76
CA SER A 322 11.29 1.40 -1.99
C SER A 322 9.86 0.91 -2.23
N ASN A 323 9.06 1.73 -2.93
CA ASN A 323 7.80 1.26 -3.47
C ASN A 323 8.01 0.51 -4.80
N SER A 324 7.17 -0.49 -5.07
CA SER A 324 7.05 -1.14 -6.38
C SER A 324 6.67 -0.13 -7.45
N GLY A 325 7.34 -0.16 -8.59
CA GLY A 325 6.94 0.63 -9.75
C GLY A 325 5.77 -0.02 -10.50
N PHE A 326 4.94 0.80 -11.13
CA PHE A 326 3.82 0.32 -11.93
C PHE A 326 4.30 -0.27 -13.26
N GLY A 327 4.69 -1.54 -13.21
CA GLY A 327 5.20 -2.28 -14.38
C GLY A 327 6.72 -2.41 -14.47
N PHE A 328 7.49 -1.65 -13.68
CA PHE A 328 8.94 -1.74 -13.61
C PHE A 328 9.43 -1.61 -12.17
N GLY A 329 10.47 -2.38 -11.80
CA GLY A 329 11.04 -2.31 -10.46
C GLY A 329 10.07 -2.76 -9.36
N GLU A 330 9.48 -3.96 -9.51
CA GLU A 330 8.51 -4.53 -8.59
C GLU A 330 9.19 -5.29 -7.46
N ASN A 331 8.70 -5.11 -6.21
CA ASN A 331 9.23 -5.78 -5.02
C ASN A 331 8.53 -7.12 -4.71
N ALA A 332 7.39 -7.42 -5.36
CA ALA A 332 6.60 -8.62 -5.05
C ALA A 332 7.45 -9.90 -5.04
N ARG A 333 8.35 -10.04 -6.03
CA ARG A 333 9.24 -11.19 -6.11
C ARG A 333 10.20 -11.30 -4.91
N LEU A 334 10.63 -10.18 -4.34
CA LEU A 334 11.47 -10.16 -3.13
C LEU A 334 10.69 -10.70 -1.94
N PHE A 335 9.45 -10.24 -1.75
CA PHE A 335 8.59 -10.71 -0.67
C PHE A 335 8.26 -12.19 -0.80
N ASP A 336 7.82 -12.63 -1.97
CA ASP A 336 7.45 -14.01 -2.23
C ASP A 336 8.64 -14.96 -2.05
N GLY A 337 9.78 -14.63 -2.65
CA GLY A 337 10.95 -15.50 -2.63
C GLY A 337 11.65 -15.58 -1.27
N VAL A 338 11.71 -14.48 -0.51
CA VAL A 338 12.24 -14.50 0.86
C VAL A 338 11.29 -15.25 1.79
N SER A 339 9.97 -14.99 1.70
CA SER A 339 8.98 -15.69 2.52
C SER A 339 8.98 -17.19 2.27
N ALA A 340 9.02 -17.62 1.00
CA ALA A 340 9.05 -19.03 0.63
C ALA A 340 10.26 -19.76 1.28
N ARG A 341 11.46 -19.15 1.19
CA ARG A 341 12.68 -19.72 1.76
C ARG A 341 12.70 -19.69 3.28
N ALA A 342 12.20 -18.61 3.87
CA ALA A 342 12.16 -18.46 5.33
C ALA A 342 11.18 -19.44 5.99
N LEU A 343 10.03 -19.68 5.36
CA LEU A 343 8.94 -20.46 5.95
C LEU A 343 8.89 -21.90 5.42
N GLY A 344 9.66 -22.23 4.39
CA GLY A 344 9.62 -23.54 3.75
C GLY A 344 8.36 -23.74 2.90
N LEU A 345 7.85 -22.64 2.31
CA LEU A 345 6.73 -22.66 1.40
C LEU A 345 7.18 -22.80 -0.07
N ASP A 346 6.26 -23.19 -0.93
CA ASP A 346 6.52 -23.22 -2.37
C ASP A 346 6.78 -21.79 -2.89
N ASP A 347 7.85 -21.64 -3.67
CA ASP A 347 8.18 -20.38 -4.31
C ASP A 347 7.29 -20.20 -5.56
N PRO A 348 6.36 -19.21 -5.58
CA PRO A 348 5.44 -19.05 -6.72
C PRO A 348 6.15 -18.60 -8.01
N GLY A 349 7.44 -18.29 -7.93
CA GLY A 349 8.21 -17.82 -9.07
C GLY A 349 7.83 -16.42 -9.53
N SER A 350 8.29 -16.05 -10.73
CA SER A 350 7.98 -14.74 -11.31
C SER A 350 6.70 -14.82 -12.14
N GLY A 351 5.63 -14.22 -11.65
CA GLY A 351 4.42 -14.01 -12.42
C GLY A 351 4.64 -13.05 -13.62
N SER A 352 3.73 -13.07 -14.61
CA SER A 352 3.80 -12.14 -15.73
C SER A 352 3.47 -10.70 -15.31
N SER A 353 4.42 -9.78 -15.46
CA SER A 353 4.21 -8.34 -15.23
C SER A 353 3.72 -7.58 -16.49
N TRP A 354 3.54 -8.27 -17.63
CA TRP A 354 3.23 -7.63 -18.90
C TRP A 354 1.93 -6.83 -18.91
N GLY A 355 0.91 -7.24 -18.14
CA GLY A 355 -0.33 -6.47 -18.02
C GLY A 355 -0.10 -5.07 -17.45
N ARG A 356 0.66 -4.96 -16.36
CA ARG A 356 1.04 -3.67 -15.74
C ARG A 356 1.98 -2.87 -16.63
N LYS A 357 2.99 -3.53 -17.23
CA LYS A 357 3.93 -2.88 -18.17
C LYS A 357 3.23 -2.30 -19.39
N SER A 358 2.30 -3.04 -19.99
CA SER A 358 1.55 -2.56 -21.16
C SER A 358 0.68 -1.35 -20.83
N LEU A 359 0.04 -1.36 -19.66
CA LEU A 359 -0.72 -0.20 -19.19
C LEU A 359 0.18 1.03 -18.98
N TYR A 360 1.31 0.86 -18.29
CA TYR A 360 2.29 1.93 -18.08
C TYR A 360 2.79 2.49 -19.44
N LEU A 361 3.21 1.61 -20.35
CA LEU A 361 3.71 2.01 -21.66
C LEU A 361 2.65 2.71 -22.51
N THR A 362 1.38 2.29 -22.41
CA THR A 362 0.27 2.99 -23.08
C THR A 362 0.23 4.46 -22.66
N PHE A 363 0.26 4.73 -21.35
CA PHE A 363 0.24 6.10 -20.85
C PHE A 363 1.55 6.86 -21.09
N ALA A 364 2.67 6.18 -21.27
CA ALA A 364 3.92 6.81 -21.69
C ALA A 364 3.92 7.23 -23.18
N VAL A 365 3.28 6.43 -24.04
CA VAL A 365 3.23 6.69 -25.49
C VAL A 365 2.14 7.69 -25.87
N LEU A 366 0.99 7.68 -25.20
CA LEU A 366 -0.16 8.54 -25.56
C LEU A 366 0.18 10.04 -25.60
N PRO A 367 0.86 10.66 -24.62
CA PRO A 367 1.24 12.06 -24.68
C PRO A 367 2.08 12.40 -25.92
N VAL A 368 3.03 11.53 -26.26
CA VAL A 368 3.87 11.68 -27.46
C VAL A 368 3.03 11.63 -28.72
N MET A 369 2.10 10.68 -28.80
CA MET A 369 1.18 10.56 -29.96
C MET A 369 0.29 11.79 -30.11
N PHE A 370 -0.18 12.38 -29.03
CA PHE A 370 -0.98 13.62 -29.08
C PHE A 370 -0.14 14.82 -29.54
N VAL A 371 1.10 14.94 -29.10
CA VAL A 371 2.03 15.99 -29.56
C VAL A 371 2.32 15.82 -31.06
N LEU A 372 2.64 14.60 -31.52
CA LEU A 372 2.81 14.29 -32.94
C LEU A 372 1.52 14.56 -33.73
N GLY A 373 0.37 14.30 -33.13
CA GLY A 373 -0.94 14.62 -33.69
C GLY A 373 -1.16 16.11 -33.88
N MET A 374 -0.66 16.98 -32.97
CA MET A 374 -0.69 18.44 -33.15
C MET A 374 0.20 18.86 -34.32
N LEU A 375 1.41 18.35 -34.43
CA LEU A 375 2.30 18.60 -35.57
C LEU A 375 1.66 18.16 -36.88
N SER A 376 1.07 16.95 -36.90
CA SER A 376 0.32 16.46 -38.09
C SER A 376 -0.85 17.35 -38.47
N ALA A 377 -1.56 17.96 -37.49
CA ALA A 377 -2.65 18.89 -37.76
C ALA A 377 -2.17 20.16 -38.44
N VAL A 378 -0.97 20.66 -38.13
CA VAL A 378 -0.34 21.80 -38.81
C VAL A 378 -0.02 21.44 -40.27
N VAL A 379 0.63 20.28 -40.50
CA VAL A 379 0.99 19.82 -41.85
C VAL A 379 -0.27 19.59 -42.69
N ARG A 380 -1.29 18.95 -42.13
CA ARG A 380 -2.55 18.62 -42.82
C ARG A 380 -3.63 19.73 -42.71
N ARG A 381 -3.25 20.98 -42.39
CA ARG A 381 -4.19 22.10 -42.14
C ARG A 381 -5.16 22.35 -43.28
N VAL A 382 -4.76 22.23 -44.53
CA VAL A 382 -5.62 22.43 -45.71
C VAL A 382 -6.76 21.42 -45.73
N GLY A 383 -6.44 20.12 -45.53
CA GLY A 383 -7.45 19.06 -45.49
C GLY A 383 -8.38 19.19 -44.26
N LEU A 384 -7.85 19.66 -43.10
CA LEU A 384 -8.69 19.93 -41.92
C LEU A 384 -9.68 21.08 -42.17
N ARG A 385 -9.25 22.13 -42.83
CA ARG A 385 -10.08 23.31 -43.17
C ARG A 385 -11.14 23.00 -44.25
N ALA A 386 -10.87 22.03 -45.11
CA ALA A 386 -11.78 21.59 -46.16
C ALA A 386 -12.92 20.69 -45.66
N LYS A 387 -12.88 20.22 -44.42
CA LYS A 387 -13.92 19.36 -43.88
C LYS A 387 -15.28 20.06 -43.84
N SER A 388 -16.34 19.36 -44.33
CA SER A 388 -17.70 19.86 -44.43
C SER A 388 -18.71 18.73 -44.22
N GLY A 389 -19.99 19.11 -44.07
CA GLY A 389 -21.07 18.15 -43.84
C GLY A 389 -21.03 17.46 -42.50
N ALA A 390 -21.96 16.53 -42.26
CA ALA A 390 -22.11 15.82 -40.99
C ALA A 390 -20.86 14.98 -40.64
N SER A 391 -20.29 14.24 -41.60
CA SER A 391 -19.08 13.43 -41.41
C SER A 391 -17.84 14.28 -41.10
N GLY A 392 -17.71 15.45 -41.71
CA GLY A 392 -16.65 16.41 -41.44
C GLY A 392 -16.74 16.95 -40.01
N VAL A 393 -17.93 17.37 -39.57
CA VAL A 393 -18.19 17.82 -38.20
C VAL A 393 -17.92 16.70 -37.20
N PHE A 394 -18.44 15.50 -37.43
CA PHE A 394 -18.18 14.33 -36.57
C PHE A 394 -16.68 14.06 -36.42
N SER A 395 -15.94 14.03 -37.53
CA SER A 395 -14.49 13.75 -37.49
C SER A 395 -13.67 14.82 -36.75
N LEU A 396 -14.21 16.00 -36.51
CA LEU A 396 -13.59 17.08 -35.74
C LEU A 396 -13.94 16.99 -34.24
N TRP A 397 -15.22 16.78 -33.93
CA TRP A 397 -15.71 16.82 -32.57
C TRP A 397 -15.59 15.49 -31.83
N PHE A 398 -15.68 14.34 -32.54
CA PHE A 398 -15.54 13.03 -31.93
C PHE A 398 -14.20 12.88 -31.15
N PRO A 399 -13.02 13.25 -31.72
CA PRO A 399 -11.78 13.20 -30.94
C PRO A 399 -11.78 14.10 -29.70
N PHE A 400 -12.49 15.25 -29.76
CA PHE A 400 -12.62 16.12 -28.59
C PHE A 400 -13.41 15.45 -27.48
N VAL A 401 -14.55 14.85 -27.77
CA VAL A 401 -15.35 14.10 -26.79
C VAL A 401 -14.55 12.92 -26.21
N MET A 402 -13.85 12.17 -27.08
CA MET A 402 -13.05 11.01 -26.65
C MET A 402 -11.85 11.42 -25.77
N THR A 403 -11.20 12.55 -26.05
CA THR A 403 -10.09 13.02 -25.21
C THR A 403 -10.56 13.58 -23.88
N ILE A 404 -11.74 14.19 -23.79
CA ILE A 404 -12.37 14.57 -22.50
C ILE A 404 -12.69 13.31 -21.68
N ALA A 405 -13.27 12.28 -22.31
CA ALA A 405 -13.53 11.00 -21.63
C ALA A 405 -12.23 10.35 -21.15
N LEU A 406 -11.19 10.30 -21.99
CA LEU A 406 -9.88 9.79 -21.64
C LEU A 406 -9.23 10.59 -20.50
N ALA A 407 -9.33 11.91 -20.52
CA ALA A 407 -8.84 12.77 -19.44
C ALA A 407 -9.54 12.44 -18.11
N TRP A 408 -10.88 12.31 -18.13
CA TRP A 408 -11.63 11.91 -16.94
C TRP A 408 -11.24 10.50 -16.45
N ILE A 409 -11.09 9.53 -17.37
CA ILE A 409 -10.61 8.17 -17.04
C ILE A 409 -9.24 8.26 -16.37
N SER A 410 -8.30 9.01 -16.94
CA SER A 410 -6.93 9.12 -16.46
C SER A 410 -6.84 9.73 -15.05
N VAL A 411 -7.50 10.87 -14.80
CA VAL A 411 -7.32 11.61 -13.55
C VAL A 411 -8.36 11.31 -12.48
N SER A 412 -9.45 10.63 -12.84
CA SER A 412 -10.56 10.36 -11.92
C SER A 412 -10.87 8.87 -11.76
N LEU A 413 -11.12 8.15 -12.87
CA LEU A 413 -11.52 6.74 -12.80
C LEU A 413 -10.36 5.85 -12.36
N ILE A 414 -9.18 5.98 -12.97
CA ILE A 414 -8.02 5.13 -12.64
C ILE A 414 -7.66 5.25 -11.16
N PRO A 415 -7.41 6.43 -10.55
CA PRO A 415 -7.16 6.53 -9.12
C PRO A 415 -8.26 5.90 -8.25
N ARG A 416 -9.53 6.09 -8.62
CA ARG A 416 -10.67 5.49 -7.89
C ARG A 416 -10.67 3.97 -7.92
N LEU A 417 -10.24 3.33 -9.02
CA LEU A 417 -10.11 1.88 -9.11
C LEU A 417 -9.05 1.34 -8.13
N PHE A 418 -8.04 2.15 -7.78
CA PHE A 418 -7.07 1.86 -6.73
C PHE A 418 -7.53 2.31 -5.33
N GLY A 419 -8.74 2.85 -5.20
CA GLY A 419 -9.29 3.31 -3.92
C GLY A 419 -8.59 4.55 -3.34
N VAL A 420 -7.98 5.38 -4.19
CA VAL A 420 -7.19 6.56 -3.78
C VAL A 420 -7.55 7.81 -4.59
N SER A 421 -7.32 8.99 -4.01
CA SER A 421 -7.33 10.25 -4.76
C SER A 421 -6.10 10.34 -5.68
N LEU A 422 -6.14 11.23 -6.68
CA LEU A 422 -4.97 11.47 -7.53
C LEU A 422 -3.76 11.96 -6.72
N GLY A 423 -3.98 12.78 -5.68
CA GLY A 423 -2.94 13.25 -4.77
C GLY A 423 -2.33 12.11 -3.95
N THR A 424 -3.15 11.24 -3.37
CA THR A 424 -2.68 10.04 -2.67
C THR A 424 -1.92 9.11 -3.63
N PHE A 425 -2.43 8.93 -4.86
CA PHE A 425 -1.76 8.09 -5.85
C PHE A 425 -0.36 8.64 -6.21
N TYR A 426 -0.22 9.97 -6.30
CA TYR A 426 1.06 10.63 -6.54
C TYR A 426 2.10 10.36 -5.43
N LEU A 427 1.68 10.20 -4.19
CA LEU A 427 2.59 9.87 -3.08
C LEU A 427 3.29 8.50 -3.25
N TYR A 428 2.65 7.58 -3.98
CA TYR A 428 3.16 6.21 -4.15
C TYR A 428 3.69 5.92 -5.56
N GLN A 429 3.12 6.57 -6.59
CA GLN A 429 3.37 6.32 -8.01
C GLN A 429 3.50 7.65 -8.78
N PRO A 430 4.48 8.51 -8.42
CA PRO A 430 4.55 9.86 -8.98
C PRO A 430 4.75 9.87 -10.50
N ASP A 431 5.57 8.98 -11.05
CA ASP A 431 5.82 8.88 -12.49
C ASP A 431 4.58 8.45 -13.27
N PHE A 432 3.84 7.44 -12.77
CA PHE A 432 2.62 7.00 -13.43
C PHE A 432 1.53 8.08 -13.39
N VAL A 433 1.37 8.79 -12.27
CA VAL A 433 0.44 9.92 -12.17
C VAL A 433 0.82 11.05 -13.13
N LEU A 434 2.12 11.35 -13.28
CA LEU A 434 2.57 12.33 -14.27
C LEU A 434 2.21 11.90 -15.69
N LEU A 435 2.31 10.62 -16.03
CA LEU A 435 1.88 10.09 -17.33
C LEU A 435 0.36 10.19 -17.54
N LEU A 436 -0.44 9.92 -16.49
CA LEU A 436 -1.90 10.08 -16.53
C LEU A 436 -2.29 11.54 -16.79
N VAL A 437 -1.68 12.48 -16.07
CA VAL A 437 -1.91 13.91 -16.21
C VAL A 437 -1.43 14.41 -17.57
N ALA A 438 -0.22 14.00 -18.02
CA ALA A 438 0.32 14.35 -19.32
C ALA A 438 -0.61 13.86 -20.46
N THR A 439 -1.15 12.64 -20.34
CA THR A 439 -2.12 12.09 -21.30
C THR A 439 -3.40 12.93 -21.35
N ALA A 440 -3.95 13.27 -20.18
CA ALA A 440 -5.17 14.09 -20.08
C ALA A 440 -4.97 15.46 -20.72
N VAL A 441 -3.89 16.16 -20.34
CA VAL A 441 -3.59 17.51 -20.81
C VAL A 441 -3.30 17.52 -22.32
N THR A 442 -2.36 16.68 -22.78
CA THR A 442 -1.95 16.68 -24.19
C THR A 442 -3.06 16.20 -25.11
N GLY A 443 -3.91 15.26 -24.68
CA GLY A 443 -5.07 14.80 -25.44
C GLY A 443 -6.09 15.90 -25.66
N VAL A 444 -6.47 16.60 -24.59
CA VAL A 444 -7.41 17.74 -24.70
C VAL A 444 -6.81 18.87 -25.54
N LEU A 445 -5.54 19.22 -25.30
CA LEU A 445 -4.84 20.24 -26.10
C LEU A 445 -4.79 19.87 -27.58
N TRP A 446 -4.50 18.62 -27.93
CA TRP A 446 -4.52 18.16 -29.32
C TRP A 446 -5.89 18.32 -29.98
N ALA A 447 -6.97 17.94 -29.28
CA ALA A 447 -8.32 18.05 -29.82
C ALA A 447 -8.74 19.51 -29.99
N VAL A 448 -8.49 20.37 -29.00
CA VAL A 448 -8.75 21.83 -29.08
C VAL A 448 -7.94 22.48 -30.18
N PHE A 449 -6.63 22.12 -30.30
CA PHE A 449 -5.76 22.61 -31.34
C PHE A 449 -6.30 22.28 -32.75
N ARG A 450 -6.76 21.04 -32.98
CA ARG A 450 -7.39 20.65 -34.25
C ARG A 450 -8.64 21.50 -34.59
N LEU A 451 -9.50 21.72 -33.59
CA LEU A 451 -10.66 22.59 -33.75
C LEU A 451 -10.22 24.04 -34.08
N GLY A 452 -9.22 24.56 -33.39
CA GLY A 452 -8.63 25.87 -33.65
C GLY A 452 -8.11 26.01 -35.09
N VAL A 453 -7.36 25.00 -35.59
CA VAL A 453 -6.87 24.95 -36.98
C VAL A 453 -8.03 24.95 -37.99
N PHE A 454 -9.10 24.22 -37.70
CA PHE A 454 -10.28 24.17 -38.56
C PHE A 454 -11.01 25.54 -38.59
N TYR A 455 -11.33 26.13 -37.45
CA TYR A 455 -12.09 27.39 -37.37
C TYR A 455 -11.29 28.61 -37.80
N SER A 456 -9.97 28.65 -37.60
CA SER A 456 -9.10 29.74 -38.04
C SER A 456 -9.07 29.89 -39.58
N GLY A 457 -9.43 28.84 -40.32
CA GLY A 457 -9.57 28.90 -41.78
C GLY A 457 -10.90 29.46 -42.29
N ARG A 458 -11.91 29.51 -41.43
CA ARG A 458 -13.23 30.08 -41.77
C ARG A 458 -13.24 31.59 -41.47
N ARG A 459 -12.87 32.39 -42.45
CA ARG A 459 -12.96 33.85 -42.33
C ARG A 459 -14.41 34.23 -42.05
N SER A 460 -14.61 35.16 -41.10
CA SER A 460 -15.92 35.76 -40.83
C SER A 460 -16.54 36.29 -42.15
N PRO A 461 -17.85 36.11 -42.39
CA PRO A 461 -18.55 36.66 -43.53
C PRO A 461 -18.30 38.18 -43.69
N VAL A 462 -18.11 38.90 -42.58
CA VAL A 462 -17.79 40.33 -42.52
C VAL A 462 -16.47 40.67 -43.22
N SER A 463 -15.43 39.82 -43.10
CA SER A 463 -14.13 40.05 -43.76
C SER A 463 -14.16 39.77 -45.27
N ARG A 464 -15.11 39.00 -45.75
CA ARG A 464 -15.33 38.71 -47.18
C ARG A 464 -16.05 39.92 -47.82
N ALA A 465 -17.11 40.43 -47.20
CA ALA A 465 -17.83 41.62 -47.63
C ALA A 465 -16.94 42.89 -47.69
N PHE A 466 -16.02 43.07 -46.73
CA PHE A 466 -15.06 44.18 -46.72
C PHE A 466 -14.01 44.10 -47.84
N ARG A 467 -13.61 42.91 -48.29
CA ARG A 467 -12.68 42.75 -49.44
C ARG A 467 -13.39 42.92 -50.80
N GLU A 468 -14.60 42.39 -50.88
CA GLU A 468 -15.43 42.58 -52.10
C GLU A 468 -15.78 44.04 -52.29
N ALA A 469 -16.10 44.81 -51.23
CA ALA A 469 -16.31 46.25 -51.25
C ALA A 469 -15.02 47.02 -51.57
N ARG A 470 -13.82 46.59 -51.18
CA ARG A 470 -12.55 47.25 -51.55
C ARG A 470 -12.03 46.91 -52.96
N GLY A 471 -12.49 45.78 -53.57
CA GLY A 471 -12.12 45.41 -54.92
C GLY A 471 -13.05 46.01 -56.00
N ALA A 472 -14.14 46.71 -55.56
CA ALA A 472 -15.12 47.34 -56.44
C ALA A 472 -14.98 48.87 -56.46
N MET A 473 -13.96 49.43 -55.78
CA MET A 473 -13.49 50.81 -55.92
C MET A 473 -12.19 50.87 -56.72
#